data_a236e78c66f79fa4969ff44a5435d074
#
_entry.id   a236e78c66f79fa4969ff44a5435d074
#
_cell.length_a   1.000
_cell.length_b   1.000
_cell.length_c   1.000
_cell.angle_alpha   90.00
_cell.angle_beta   90.00
_cell.angle_gamma   90.00
#
_symmetry.space_group_name_H-M   'P 1'
#
loop_
_entity.id
_entity.type
_entity.pdbx_description
1 polymer ?
#
loop_
_entity_poly.entity_id
_entity_poly.type
_entity_poly.pdbx_seq_one_letter_code
_entity_poly.pdbx_strand_id
1 'polypeptide(L)'
;MLVFSSDKEDYNVGETAIVTFPSASNARALLSIENGSEVIDYKWIETQKGETKVKIPITAKMAPNAYINISLLQSHANTANDLPLRMYGIIPLSVKDKNTILEPEIRLPNQLRPEQKFNVSVSEKNDKAMTYTIAIVEEGLLDLTRFKTPNPHTTFYAWEALGVKTWDMYDDVVGAYNGSIEQVFAIGGDGNAAKGKNKKANRFKPVVKFLGPFNLKKGEKATHSVTLPNYI
;
A
#
# COMPACT_ATOMS: atom_id res chain seq x y z
N MET A 1 -7.40 -10.93 -27.81
CA MET A 1 -7.50 -9.78 -26.90
C MET A 1 -6.09 -9.39 -26.51
N LEU A 2 -5.67 -8.16 -26.79
CA LEU A 2 -4.33 -7.68 -26.40
C LEU A 2 -4.38 -7.32 -24.92
N VAL A 3 -3.60 -8.00 -24.10
CA VAL A 3 -3.64 -7.86 -22.63
C VAL A 3 -2.29 -7.42 -22.10
N PHE A 4 -2.29 -6.38 -21.29
CA PHE A 4 -1.15 -6.02 -20.44
C PHE A 4 -1.23 -6.89 -19.17
N SER A 5 -0.18 -7.60 -18.85
CA SER A 5 -0.18 -8.55 -17.74
C SER A 5 1.16 -8.61 -17.02
N SER A 6 1.13 -9.05 -15.77
CA SER A 6 2.31 -9.47 -15.00
C SER A 6 2.27 -10.99 -14.78
N ASP A 7 3.43 -11.58 -14.52
CA ASP A 7 3.54 -13.01 -14.21
C ASP A 7 2.91 -13.39 -12.86
N LYS A 8 2.75 -12.42 -11.94
CA LYS A 8 2.10 -12.57 -10.64
C LYS A 8 1.34 -11.28 -10.30
N GLU A 9 0.46 -11.34 -9.31
CA GLU A 9 -0.22 -10.17 -8.72
C GLU A 9 0.52 -9.66 -7.47
N ASP A 10 1.07 -10.58 -6.67
CA ASP A 10 1.76 -10.31 -5.41
C ASP A 10 3.26 -10.57 -5.51
N TYR A 11 4.07 -9.64 -5.06
CA TYR A 11 5.54 -9.73 -5.03
C TYR A 11 6.09 -9.38 -3.65
N ASN A 12 7.23 -9.98 -3.31
CA ASN A 12 8.03 -9.52 -2.18
C ASN A 12 9.16 -8.60 -2.69
N VAL A 13 9.59 -7.65 -1.87
CA VAL A 13 10.79 -6.86 -2.15
C VAL A 13 11.98 -7.78 -2.39
N GLY A 14 12.73 -7.52 -3.47
CA GLY A 14 13.86 -8.34 -3.93
C GLY A 14 13.50 -9.36 -5.02
N GLU A 15 12.20 -9.59 -5.29
CA GLU A 15 11.78 -10.40 -6.45
C GLU A 15 11.88 -9.58 -7.75
N THR A 16 11.64 -10.24 -8.87
CA THR A 16 11.56 -9.61 -10.19
C THR A 16 10.21 -9.91 -10.82
N ALA A 17 9.45 -8.88 -11.14
CA ALA A 17 8.23 -9.00 -11.93
C ALA A 17 8.56 -9.10 -13.42
N ILE A 18 7.80 -9.92 -14.15
CA ILE A 18 7.84 -9.97 -15.60
C ILE A 18 6.55 -9.39 -16.13
N VAL A 19 6.66 -8.21 -16.72
CA VAL A 19 5.53 -7.53 -17.36
C VAL A 19 5.53 -7.83 -18.84
N THR A 20 4.38 -8.25 -19.37
CA THR A 20 4.19 -8.60 -20.77
C THR A 20 3.13 -7.70 -21.39
N PHE A 21 3.42 -7.15 -22.56
CA PHE A 21 2.47 -6.35 -23.32
C PHE A 21 2.57 -6.60 -24.82
N PRO A 22 1.47 -6.46 -25.56
CA PRO A 22 1.47 -6.62 -27.01
C PRO A 22 2.24 -5.48 -27.67
N SER A 23 2.99 -5.79 -28.69
CA SER A 23 3.84 -4.81 -29.36
C SER A 23 4.13 -5.19 -30.82
N ALA A 24 4.53 -4.20 -31.60
CA ALA A 24 5.04 -4.39 -32.95
C ALA A 24 6.57 -4.16 -32.98
N SER A 25 7.25 -4.76 -33.95
CA SER A 25 8.64 -4.39 -34.24
C SER A 25 8.71 -2.91 -34.65
N ASN A 26 9.73 -2.22 -34.23
CA ASN A 26 9.96 -0.79 -34.51
C ASN A 26 8.98 0.19 -33.82
N ALA A 27 8.24 -0.27 -32.81
CA ALA A 27 7.55 0.62 -31.90
C ALA A 27 8.46 0.98 -30.69
N ARG A 28 8.08 2.00 -29.94
CA ARG A 28 8.73 2.39 -28.69
C ARG A 28 7.71 2.40 -27.57
N ALA A 29 8.07 1.87 -26.42
CA ALA A 29 7.23 1.94 -25.23
C ALA A 29 7.95 2.78 -24.16
N LEU A 30 7.23 3.75 -23.59
CA LEU A 30 7.61 4.38 -22.35
C LEU A 30 6.97 3.58 -21.22
N LEU A 31 7.81 3.02 -20.36
CA LEU A 31 7.38 2.36 -19.13
C LEU A 31 7.70 3.27 -17.95
N SER A 32 6.71 3.57 -17.13
CA SER A 32 6.90 4.22 -15.83
C SER A 32 6.43 3.31 -14.70
N ILE A 33 7.09 3.44 -13.55
CA ILE A 33 6.76 2.77 -12.31
C ILE A 33 6.29 3.86 -11.35
N GLU A 34 5.05 3.77 -10.91
CA GLU A 34 4.38 4.85 -10.18
C GLU A 34 3.78 4.29 -8.88
N ASN A 35 3.67 5.12 -7.85
CA ASN A 35 2.94 4.82 -6.63
C ASN A 35 1.83 5.85 -6.38
N GLY A 36 1.32 5.91 -5.16
CA GLY A 36 0.28 6.87 -4.77
C GLY A 36 0.70 8.35 -4.83
N SER A 37 2.00 8.67 -4.95
CA SER A 37 2.50 10.03 -4.82
C SER A 37 3.54 10.46 -5.87
N GLU A 38 4.31 9.53 -6.45
CA GLU A 38 5.43 9.86 -7.32
C GLU A 38 5.67 8.82 -8.43
N VAL A 39 6.41 9.24 -9.45
CA VAL A 39 7.03 8.34 -10.42
C VAL A 39 8.34 7.87 -9.83
N ILE A 40 8.40 6.56 -9.49
CA ILE A 40 9.58 5.93 -8.87
C ILE A 40 10.72 5.78 -9.87
N ASP A 41 10.37 5.36 -11.11
CA ASP A 41 11.33 5.13 -12.19
C ASP A 41 10.62 5.18 -13.55
N TYR A 42 11.36 5.47 -14.62
CA TYR A 42 10.86 5.39 -15.99
C TYR A 42 11.96 5.02 -16.96
N LYS A 43 11.59 4.32 -18.03
CA LYS A 43 12.53 3.93 -19.09
C LYS A 43 11.87 3.74 -20.44
N TRP A 44 12.61 3.96 -21.48
CA TRP A 44 12.22 3.59 -22.83
C TRP A 44 12.55 2.13 -23.10
N ILE A 45 11.62 1.43 -23.72
CA ILE A 45 11.73 0.01 -24.07
C ILE A 45 11.66 -0.10 -25.60
N GLU A 46 12.64 -0.76 -26.18
CA GLU A 46 12.58 -1.23 -27.56
C GLU A 46 11.65 -2.43 -27.63
N THR A 47 10.71 -2.41 -28.57
CA THR A 47 9.68 -3.42 -28.64
C THR A 47 10.02 -4.53 -29.61
N GLN A 48 9.48 -5.72 -29.34
CA GLN A 48 9.57 -6.91 -30.17
C GLN A 48 8.28 -7.16 -30.94
N LYS A 49 8.35 -7.93 -32.02
CA LYS A 49 7.15 -8.34 -32.78
C LYS A 49 6.30 -9.31 -31.96
N GLY A 50 5.03 -9.00 -31.81
CA GLY A 50 4.05 -9.81 -31.08
C GLY A 50 3.91 -9.39 -29.62
N GLU A 51 4.90 -9.71 -28.80
CA GLU A 51 4.91 -9.37 -27.36
C GLU A 51 6.29 -8.89 -26.92
N THR A 52 6.28 -7.92 -26.02
CA THR A 52 7.50 -7.48 -25.31
C THR A 52 7.38 -7.84 -23.85
N LYS A 53 8.46 -8.44 -23.32
CA LYS A 53 8.59 -8.79 -21.89
C LYS A 53 9.65 -7.94 -21.24
N VAL A 54 9.29 -7.33 -20.11
CA VAL A 54 10.18 -6.45 -19.35
C VAL A 54 10.34 -6.98 -17.94
N LYS A 55 11.57 -7.10 -17.49
CA LYS A 55 11.91 -7.44 -16.11
C LYS A 55 11.98 -6.18 -15.27
N ILE A 56 11.28 -6.19 -14.15
CA ILE A 56 11.19 -5.07 -13.19
C ILE A 56 11.64 -5.59 -11.83
N PRO A 57 12.79 -5.14 -11.30
CA PRO A 57 13.21 -5.47 -9.95
C PRO A 57 12.27 -4.80 -8.94
N ILE A 58 11.72 -5.58 -8.02
CA ILE A 58 10.80 -5.08 -6.99
C ILE A 58 11.59 -4.49 -5.84
N THR A 59 11.39 -3.21 -5.57
CA THR A 59 12.09 -2.45 -4.52
C THR A 59 11.15 -2.07 -3.38
N ALA A 60 11.72 -1.71 -2.23
CA ALA A 60 10.96 -1.23 -1.06
C ALA A 60 10.12 0.03 -1.34
N LYS A 61 10.56 0.89 -2.28
CA LYS A 61 9.80 2.08 -2.69
C LYS A 61 8.48 1.77 -3.37
N MET A 62 8.31 0.55 -3.85
CA MET A 62 7.08 0.09 -4.50
C MET A 62 6.04 -0.43 -3.51
N ALA A 63 6.37 -0.61 -2.23
CA ALA A 63 5.42 -1.04 -1.21
C ALA A 63 4.51 0.13 -0.76
N PRO A 64 3.20 -0.11 -0.51
CA PRO A 64 2.50 -1.40 -0.51
C PRO A 64 2.09 -1.91 -1.89
N ASN A 65 2.05 -1.06 -2.89
CA ASN A 65 1.74 -1.38 -4.28
C ASN A 65 2.37 -0.38 -5.23
N ALA A 66 2.57 -0.79 -6.47
CA ALA A 66 3.00 0.08 -7.55
C ALA A 66 2.15 -0.15 -8.80
N TYR A 67 2.15 0.84 -9.68
CA TYR A 67 1.47 0.81 -10.97
C TYR A 67 2.52 0.87 -12.07
N ILE A 68 2.50 -0.11 -12.96
CA ILE A 68 3.34 -0.11 -14.13
C ILE A 68 2.53 0.48 -15.28
N ASN A 69 2.84 1.71 -15.62
CA ASN A 69 2.21 2.39 -16.75
C ASN A 69 3.05 2.18 -18.01
N ILE A 70 2.40 1.78 -19.10
CA ILE A 70 3.05 1.53 -20.38
C ILE A 70 2.32 2.33 -21.44
N SER A 71 3.05 3.23 -22.10
CA SER A 71 2.60 3.98 -23.27
C SER A 71 3.38 3.49 -24.48
N LEU A 72 2.71 2.82 -25.40
CA LEU A 72 3.29 2.30 -26.62
C LEU A 72 3.00 3.24 -27.78
N LEU A 73 4.04 3.62 -28.50
CA LEU A 73 3.98 4.46 -29.69
C LEU A 73 4.53 3.69 -30.90
N GLN A 74 3.74 3.57 -31.94
CA GLN A 74 4.15 2.97 -33.21
C GLN A 74 4.50 4.07 -34.21
N SER A 75 5.62 3.87 -34.92
CA SER A 75 6.04 4.80 -35.95
C SER A 75 5.06 4.81 -37.14
N HIS A 76 4.75 6.03 -37.61
CA HIS A 76 3.88 6.26 -38.77
C HIS A 76 4.41 5.64 -40.06
N ALA A 77 5.74 5.58 -40.21
CA ALA A 77 6.38 5.17 -41.47
C ALA A 77 6.23 3.68 -41.83
N ASN A 78 5.69 2.85 -40.95
CA ASN A 78 5.64 1.38 -41.12
C ASN A 78 4.24 0.79 -41.11
N THR A 79 3.19 1.59 -41.22
CA THR A 79 1.82 1.09 -41.18
C THR A 79 1.22 1.05 -42.60
N ALA A 80 0.69 -0.10 -42.98
CA ALA A 80 -0.13 -0.23 -44.20
C ALA A 80 -1.42 0.62 -44.13
N ASN A 81 -1.76 1.13 -42.96
CA ASN A 81 -2.86 2.04 -42.71
C ASN A 81 -2.29 3.29 -42.05
N ASP A 82 -2.20 4.37 -42.75
CA ASP A 82 -1.65 5.69 -42.42
C ASP A 82 -1.99 6.34 -41.04
N LEU A 83 -2.39 5.55 -40.06
CA LEU A 83 -2.73 6.00 -38.73
C LEU A 83 -1.65 5.62 -37.71
N PRO A 84 -1.07 6.59 -36.95
CA PRO A 84 -0.19 6.28 -35.85
C PRO A 84 -0.97 5.54 -34.78
N LEU A 85 -0.44 4.38 -34.35
CA LEU A 85 -1.06 3.57 -33.33
C LEU A 85 -0.45 3.92 -31.97
N ARG A 86 -1.31 4.28 -31.05
CA ARG A 86 -0.96 4.45 -29.64
C ARG A 86 -1.77 3.47 -28.79
N MET A 87 -1.10 2.84 -27.87
CA MET A 87 -1.74 2.02 -26.84
C MET A 87 -1.15 2.39 -25.48
N TYR A 88 -1.98 2.35 -24.47
CA TYR A 88 -1.53 2.48 -23.09
C TYR A 88 -2.23 1.46 -22.20
N GLY A 89 -1.57 1.10 -21.13
CA GLY A 89 -2.11 0.20 -20.14
C GLY A 89 -1.42 0.40 -18.79
N ILE A 90 -2.14 0.07 -17.74
CA ILE A 90 -1.66 0.15 -16.36
C ILE A 90 -1.82 -1.22 -15.72
N ILE A 91 -0.74 -1.71 -15.12
CA ILE A 91 -0.71 -2.99 -14.40
C ILE A 91 -0.43 -2.69 -12.94
N PRO A 92 -1.39 -2.94 -12.03
CA PRO A 92 -1.15 -2.82 -10.60
C PRO A 92 -0.37 -4.04 -10.09
N LEU A 93 0.61 -3.80 -9.22
CA LEU A 93 1.40 -4.82 -8.54
C LEU A 93 1.28 -4.64 -7.04
N SER A 94 0.91 -5.69 -6.30
CA SER A 94 0.98 -5.73 -4.85
C SER A 94 2.41 -6.02 -4.40
N VAL A 95 2.94 -5.24 -3.47
CA VAL A 95 4.33 -5.37 -3.01
C VAL A 95 4.40 -5.48 -1.49
N LYS A 96 4.95 -6.58 -1.01
CA LYS A 96 5.13 -6.84 0.43
C LYS A 96 6.59 -6.65 0.83
N ASP A 97 6.83 -5.72 1.74
CA ASP A 97 8.15 -5.57 2.38
C ASP A 97 8.12 -6.21 3.77
N LYS A 98 8.76 -7.38 3.91
CA LYS A 98 8.87 -8.08 5.20
C LYS A 98 9.61 -7.28 6.27
N ASN A 99 10.39 -6.28 5.87
CA ASN A 99 11.11 -5.43 6.83
C ASN A 99 10.18 -4.48 7.57
N THR A 100 9.01 -4.15 7.02
CA THR A 100 8.02 -3.28 7.65
C THR A 100 7.14 -4.00 8.67
N ILE A 101 7.13 -5.32 8.66
CA ILE A 101 6.30 -6.14 9.56
C ILE A 101 7.05 -6.34 10.87
N LEU A 102 6.43 -5.92 11.98
CA LEU A 102 6.90 -6.14 13.34
C LEU A 102 6.06 -7.24 14.01
N GLU A 103 6.72 -8.13 14.74
CA GLU A 103 6.09 -9.21 15.50
C GLU A 103 6.41 -9.04 16.99
N PRO A 104 5.68 -8.15 17.72
CA PRO A 104 5.91 -7.94 19.14
C PRO A 104 5.51 -9.17 19.94
N GLU A 105 6.38 -9.60 20.84
CA GLU A 105 6.14 -10.64 21.83
C GLU A 105 5.96 -10.01 23.22
N ILE A 106 4.91 -10.44 23.92
CA ILE A 106 4.59 -10.00 25.27
C ILE A 106 4.67 -11.21 26.20
N ARG A 107 5.37 -11.05 27.32
CA ARG A 107 5.44 -12.05 28.37
C ARG A 107 5.02 -11.44 29.71
N LEU A 108 4.05 -12.06 30.34
CA LEU A 108 3.50 -11.67 31.64
C LEU A 108 3.05 -12.94 32.40
N PRO A 109 2.79 -12.86 33.72
CA PRO A 109 2.25 -13.98 34.50
C PRO A 109 0.86 -14.40 33.98
N ASN A 110 0.57 -15.70 33.99
CA ASN A 110 -0.69 -16.25 33.50
C ASN A 110 -1.92 -15.85 34.37
N GLN A 111 -1.70 -15.52 35.63
CA GLN A 111 -2.76 -15.10 36.54
C GLN A 111 -2.31 -13.85 37.29
N LEU A 112 -3.21 -12.89 37.35
CA LEU A 112 -3.01 -11.61 38.05
C LEU A 112 -4.17 -11.39 39.02
N ARG A 113 -3.86 -10.79 40.16
CA ARG A 113 -4.86 -10.39 41.16
C ARG A 113 -4.99 -8.88 41.21
N PRO A 114 -6.15 -8.34 41.65
CA PRO A 114 -6.29 -6.92 41.94
C PRO A 114 -5.15 -6.41 42.86
N GLU A 115 -4.74 -5.18 42.68
CA GLU A 115 -3.66 -4.49 43.44
C GLU A 115 -2.28 -5.13 43.33
N GLN A 116 -2.15 -6.22 42.55
CA GLN A 116 -0.88 -6.90 42.35
C GLN A 116 0.04 -6.10 41.42
N LYS A 117 1.29 -5.97 41.83
CA LYS A 117 2.38 -5.46 40.99
C LYS A 117 2.98 -6.61 40.20
N PHE A 118 3.10 -6.46 38.91
CA PHE A 118 3.67 -7.46 37.99
C PHE A 118 4.53 -6.81 36.92
N ASN A 119 5.35 -7.61 36.26
CA ASN A 119 6.20 -7.17 35.17
C ASN A 119 5.65 -7.67 33.81
N VAL A 120 5.63 -6.77 32.86
CA VAL A 120 5.35 -7.07 31.44
C VAL A 120 6.66 -6.94 30.68
N SER A 121 7.15 -8.03 30.13
CA SER A 121 8.32 -8.00 29.25
C SER A 121 7.89 -7.95 27.80
N VAL A 122 8.52 -7.07 27.03
CA VAL A 122 8.25 -6.87 25.61
C VAL A 122 9.53 -7.06 24.81
N SER A 123 9.46 -7.83 23.76
CA SER A 123 10.53 -8.02 22.77
C SER A 123 9.95 -8.08 21.36
N GLU A 124 10.81 -7.96 20.35
CA GLU A 124 10.42 -8.20 18.96
C GLU A 124 11.05 -9.53 18.51
N LYS A 125 10.25 -10.39 17.87
CA LYS A 125 10.62 -11.79 17.56
C LYS A 125 11.83 -11.92 16.61
N ASN A 126 11.99 -10.96 15.70
CA ASN A 126 13.08 -10.92 14.72
C ASN A 126 14.18 -9.92 15.09
N ASP A 127 14.23 -9.53 16.36
CA ASP A 127 15.20 -8.55 16.90
C ASP A 127 15.18 -7.18 16.20
N LYS A 128 14.06 -6.79 15.55
CA LYS A 128 13.93 -5.46 14.95
C LYS A 128 13.72 -4.38 16.01
N ALA A 129 14.19 -3.18 15.72
CA ALA A 129 13.82 -2.01 16.49
C ALA A 129 12.34 -1.68 16.29
N MET A 130 11.64 -1.27 17.35
CA MET A 130 10.21 -0.89 17.24
C MET A 130 9.84 0.21 18.23
N THR A 131 8.80 0.96 17.88
CA THR A 131 8.06 1.80 18.82
C THR A 131 6.73 1.14 19.12
N TYR A 132 6.36 1.05 20.40
CA TYR A 132 5.14 0.36 20.80
C TYR A 132 4.44 1.06 21.98
N THR A 133 3.18 0.72 22.15
CA THR A 133 2.35 1.05 23.31
C THR A 133 1.83 -0.22 23.95
N ILE A 134 1.55 -0.19 25.24
CA ILE A 134 0.92 -1.30 25.96
C ILE A 134 -0.47 -0.87 26.37
N ALA A 135 -1.47 -1.64 25.99
CA ALA A 135 -2.83 -1.52 26.49
C ALA A 135 -3.16 -2.71 27.39
N ILE A 136 -3.63 -2.43 28.60
CA ILE A 136 -4.11 -3.44 29.55
C ILE A 136 -5.60 -3.20 29.70
N VAL A 137 -6.39 -4.17 29.30
CA VAL A 137 -7.85 -4.05 29.23
C VAL A 137 -8.45 -5.29 29.88
N GLU A 138 -9.49 -5.09 30.67
CA GLU A 138 -10.29 -6.18 31.25
C GLU A 138 -10.96 -7.00 30.14
N GLU A 139 -10.91 -8.33 30.26
CA GLU A 139 -11.43 -9.27 29.25
C GLU A 139 -12.93 -9.08 29.04
N GLY A 140 -13.71 -8.93 30.10
CA GLY A 140 -15.14 -8.70 30.00
C GLY A 140 -15.51 -7.43 29.21
N LEU A 141 -14.66 -6.41 29.26
CA LEU A 141 -14.83 -5.21 28.43
C LEU A 141 -14.52 -5.48 26.95
N LEU A 142 -13.54 -6.32 26.67
CA LEU A 142 -13.22 -6.71 25.29
C LEU A 142 -14.38 -7.45 24.64
N ASP A 143 -14.98 -8.39 25.36
CA ASP A 143 -16.17 -9.15 24.91
C ASP A 143 -17.36 -8.23 24.66
N LEU A 144 -17.63 -7.32 25.59
CA LEU A 144 -18.75 -6.39 25.49
C LEU A 144 -18.60 -5.40 24.32
N THR A 145 -17.40 -4.91 24.10
CA THR A 145 -17.11 -3.90 23.06
C THR A 145 -16.72 -4.51 21.72
N ARG A 146 -16.45 -5.80 21.68
CA ARG A 146 -15.86 -6.50 20.53
C ARG A 146 -14.56 -5.84 20.04
N PHE A 147 -13.84 -5.21 20.96
CA PHE A 147 -12.58 -4.54 20.65
C PHE A 147 -11.53 -5.54 20.16
N LYS A 148 -10.88 -5.21 19.05
CA LYS A 148 -9.75 -5.96 18.52
C LYS A 148 -8.49 -5.13 18.65
N THR A 149 -7.38 -5.80 18.94
CA THR A 149 -6.07 -5.12 18.95
C THR A 149 -5.84 -4.44 17.59
N PRO A 150 -5.59 -3.13 17.56
CA PRO A 150 -5.31 -2.43 16.31
C PRO A 150 -4.10 -3.03 15.59
N ASN A 151 -4.19 -3.17 14.28
CA ASN A 151 -3.07 -3.52 13.44
C ASN A 151 -2.65 -2.29 12.62
N PRO A 152 -1.69 -1.49 13.09
CA PRO A 152 -1.28 -0.28 12.38
C PRO A 152 -0.67 -0.60 11.00
N HIS A 153 -0.01 -1.75 10.84
CA HIS A 153 0.56 -2.14 9.56
C HIS A 153 -0.49 -2.20 8.44
N THR A 154 -1.65 -2.78 8.69
CA THR A 154 -2.72 -2.86 7.68
C THR A 154 -3.29 -1.49 7.30
N THR A 155 -3.16 -0.50 8.17
CA THR A 155 -3.60 0.87 7.90
C THR A 155 -2.56 1.67 7.13
N PHE A 156 -1.29 1.61 7.56
CA PHE A 156 -0.21 2.37 6.94
C PHE A 156 0.30 1.76 5.63
N TYR A 157 0.12 0.46 5.46
CA TYR A 157 0.45 -0.28 4.22
C TYR A 157 -0.82 -0.80 3.54
N ALA A 158 -1.90 -0.04 3.63
CA ALA A 158 -3.09 -0.27 2.82
C ALA A 158 -2.77 0.04 1.34
N TRP A 159 -3.53 -0.57 0.45
CA TRP A 159 -3.43 -0.30 -0.97
C TRP A 159 -3.63 1.19 -1.27
N GLU A 160 -2.69 1.80 -1.97
CA GLU A 160 -2.75 3.20 -2.38
C GLU A 160 -3.32 3.32 -3.79
N ALA A 161 -4.20 4.28 -3.99
CA ALA A 161 -4.68 4.61 -5.32
C ALA A 161 -3.56 5.27 -6.16
N LEU A 162 -3.63 5.14 -7.47
CA LEU A 162 -2.72 5.85 -8.38
C LEU A 162 -2.91 7.36 -8.22
N GLY A 163 -1.89 8.03 -7.71
CA GLY A 163 -1.91 9.48 -7.49
C GLY A 163 -1.24 10.28 -8.59
N VAL A 164 -0.43 9.63 -9.43
CA VAL A 164 0.23 10.26 -10.56
C VAL A 164 -0.79 10.56 -11.66
N LYS A 165 -0.82 11.80 -12.13
CA LYS A 165 -1.65 12.22 -13.28
C LYS A 165 -0.76 12.29 -14.50
N THR A 166 -1.05 11.49 -15.48
CA THR A 166 -0.37 11.52 -16.78
C THR A 166 -1.09 12.47 -17.70
N TRP A 167 -0.37 13.45 -18.25
CA TRP A 167 -0.84 14.31 -19.32
C TRP A 167 -0.27 13.84 -20.63
N ASP A 168 -1.11 13.80 -21.64
CA ASP A 168 -0.75 13.33 -22.94
C ASP A 168 -1.16 14.36 -24.00
N MET A 169 -0.20 14.83 -24.74
CA MET A 169 -0.37 15.82 -25.81
C MET A 169 -0.48 15.17 -27.19
N TYR A 170 -0.58 13.83 -27.25
CA TYR A 170 -0.60 13.11 -28.52
C TYR A 170 -1.72 13.57 -29.45
N ASP A 171 -2.93 13.71 -28.91
CA ASP A 171 -4.10 14.14 -29.68
C ASP A 171 -3.98 15.62 -30.11
N ASP A 172 -3.34 16.44 -29.30
CA ASP A 172 -3.08 17.85 -29.63
C ASP A 172 -2.06 17.98 -30.78
N VAL A 173 -1.04 17.12 -30.79
CA VAL A 173 -0.01 17.10 -31.83
C VAL A 173 -0.55 16.51 -33.14
N VAL A 174 -1.32 15.42 -33.04
CA VAL A 174 -1.91 14.75 -34.23
C VAL A 174 -3.18 15.48 -34.67
N GLY A 175 -4.00 15.97 -33.74
CA GLY A 175 -5.24 16.70 -34.02
C GLY A 175 -5.03 18.07 -34.68
N ALA A 176 -3.83 18.64 -34.60
CA ALA A 176 -3.49 19.87 -35.33
C ALA A 176 -3.58 19.70 -36.87
N TYR A 177 -3.64 18.44 -37.35
CA TYR A 177 -3.85 18.13 -38.76
C TYR A 177 -5.31 17.88 -39.13
N ASN A 178 -6.21 17.64 -38.16
CA ASN A 178 -7.65 17.39 -38.43
C ASN A 178 -8.50 18.15 -37.41
N GLY A 179 -8.87 19.41 -37.72
CA GLY A 179 -9.62 20.27 -36.83
C GLY A 179 -10.97 19.72 -36.36
N SER A 180 -11.09 19.55 -35.07
CA SER A 180 -12.19 19.96 -34.17
C SER A 180 -12.02 19.34 -32.79
N ILE A 181 -12.00 20.20 -31.78
CA ILE A 181 -11.87 19.82 -30.36
C ILE A 181 -13.26 19.87 -29.72
N GLU A 182 -13.76 18.74 -29.26
CA GLU A 182 -14.84 18.71 -28.26
C GLU A 182 -14.28 18.36 -26.90
N GLN A 183 -14.32 19.33 -25.98
CA GLN A 183 -13.95 19.13 -24.58
C GLN A 183 -15.14 18.55 -23.81
N VAL A 184 -14.94 17.39 -23.20
CA VAL A 184 -15.89 16.85 -22.21
C VAL A 184 -15.29 17.01 -20.82
N PHE A 185 -15.87 17.91 -20.04
CA PHE A 185 -15.56 18.06 -18.61
C PHE A 185 -16.44 17.10 -17.81
N ALA A 186 -15.83 16.21 -17.03
CA ALA A 186 -16.52 15.42 -16.03
C ALA A 186 -16.45 16.12 -14.66
N ILE A 187 -17.61 16.43 -14.10
CA ILE A 187 -17.78 17.03 -12.78
C ILE A 187 -17.96 15.91 -11.77
N GLY A 188 -17.09 15.84 -10.76
CA GLY A 188 -17.19 14.90 -9.64
C GLY A 188 -18.14 15.42 -8.57
N GLY A 189 -19.03 14.55 -8.10
CA GLY A 189 -20.00 14.83 -7.06
C GLY A 189 -19.48 14.60 -5.64
N ASP A 190 -19.91 15.46 -4.76
CA ASP A 190 -19.57 15.56 -3.34
C ASP A 190 -20.41 14.57 -2.51
N GLY A 191 -19.77 13.86 -1.57
CA GLY A 191 -20.39 12.88 -0.70
C GLY A 191 -20.45 13.34 0.77
N ASN A 192 -21.65 13.59 1.26
CA ASN A 192 -21.92 14.03 2.63
C ASN A 192 -21.69 12.93 3.67
N ALA A 193 -20.90 13.24 4.70
CA ALA A 193 -20.72 12.39 5.87
C ALA A 193 -21.74 12.69 6.97
N ALA A 194 -22.48 11.66 7.43
CA ALA A 194 -23.46 11.76 8.49
C ALA A 194 -22.81 11.68 9.88
N LYS A 195 -23.16 12.60 10.76
CA LYS A 195 -22.76 12.64 12.18
C LYS A 195 -23.61 11.70 13.02
N GLY A 196 -22.97 10.70 13.64
CA GLY A 196 -23.61 9.83 14.65
C GLY A 196 -23.69 10.49 16.02
N LYS A 197 -24.83 10.34 16.68
CA LYS A 197 -25.12 10.84 18.05
C LYS A 197 -24.56 9.90 19.11
N ASN A 198 -23.79 10.44 20.04
CA ASN A 198 -23.30 9.75 21.23
C ASN A 198 -24.43 9.44 22.23
N LYS A 199 -24.59 8.17 22.58
CA LYS A 199 -25.39 7.76 23.76
C LYS A 199 -24.44 7.56 24.94
N LYS A 200 -24.68 8.28 26.04
CA LYS A 200 -24.02 8.06 27.33
C LYS A 200 -24.58 6.78 27.98
N ALA A 201 -23.71 5.83 28.25
CA ALA A 201 -23.95 4.75 29.18
C ALA A 201 -22.69 4.57 30.00
N ASN A 202 -22.79 4.69 31.35
CA ASN A 202 -21.94 3.94 32.10
C ASN A 202 -21.96 3.93 33.60
N ARG A 203 -21.82 2.89 34.30
CA ARG A 203 -21.59 2.76 35.75
C ARG A 203 -20.51 1.78 36.16
N PHE A 204 -19.77 1.23 35.22
CA PHE A 204 -18.60 0.42 35.54
C PHE A 204 -17.34 1.18 35.13
N LYS A 205 -16.35 1.25 36.03
CA LYS A 205 -15.03 1.75 35.69
C LYS A 205 -14.22 0.57 35.17
N PRO A 206 -14.18 0.31 33.87
CA PRO A 206 -13.39 -0.78 33.34
C PRO A 206 -11.92 -0.51 33.58
N VAL A 207 -11.15 -1.56 33.84
CA VAL A 207 -9.71 -1.45 33.88
C VAL A 207 -9.22 -1.21 32.45
N VAL A 208 -8.80 0.02 32.20
CA VAL A 208 -8.14 0.40 30.95
C VAL A 208 -6.91 1.21 31.31
N LYS A 209 -5.76 0.69 30.98
CA LYS A 209 -4.47 1.38 31.21
C LYS A 209 -3.66 1.37 29.93
N PHE A 210 -3.25 2.57 29.48
CA PHE A 210 -2.36 2.74 28.35
C PHE A 210 -1.01 3.24 28.82
N LEU A 211 0.07 2.63 28.31
CA LEU A 211 1.44 2.98 28.62
C LEU A 211 2.22 3.18 27.32
N GLY A 212 3.13 4.13 27.31
CA GLY A 212 3.97 4.44 26.16
C GLY A 212 3.62 5.78 25.50
N PRO A 213 4.15 6.06 24.31
CA PRO A 213 4.97 5.17 23.49
C PRO A 213 6.35 4.87 24.09
N PHE A 214 6.87 3.67 23.84
CA PHE A 214 8.20 3.22 24.22
C PHE A 214 9.00 2.87 22.96
N ASN A 215 10.31 3.10 23.01
CA ASN A 215 11.23 2.74 21.94
C ASN A 215 12.07 1.53 22.37
N LEU A 216 12.12 0.51 21.53
CA LEU A 216 12.95 -0.68 21.67
C LEU A 216 14.01 -0.67 20.57
N LYS A 217 15.27 -0.76 20.95
CA LYS A 217 16.38 -0.89 19.99
C LYS A 217 16.46 -2.32 19.46
N LYS A 218 17.17 -2.49 18.37
CA LYS A 218 17.42 -3.81 17.77
C LYS A 218 18.01 -4.79 18.80
N GLY A 219 17.37 -5.96 18.98
CA GLY A 219 17.78 -7.00 19.91
C GLY A 219 17.52 -6.69 21.40
N GLU A 220 16.89 -5.56 21.71
CA GLU A 220 16.60 -5.17 23.10
C GLU A 220 15.32 -5.83 23.60
N LYS A 221 15.24 -6.00 24.93
CA LYS A 221 14.04 -6.41 25.66
C LYS A 221 13.74 -5.37 26.71
N ALA A 222 12.50 -4.92 26.78
CA ALA A 222 12.06 -3.97 27.80
C ALA A 222 11.17 -4.68 28.84
N THR A 223 11.25 -4.22 30.09
CA THR A 223 10.39 -4.71 31.17
C THR A 223 9.69 -3.52 31.82
N HIS A 224 8.37 -3.59 31.88
CA HIS A 224 7.52 -2.57 32.46
C HIS A 224 6.86 -3.10 33.71
N SER A 225 7.02 -2.38 34.82
CA SER A 225 6.35 -2.70 36.10
C SER A 225 4.97 -2.03 36.10
N VAL A 226 3.95 -2.82 36.27
CA VAL A 226 2.55 -2.37 36.27
C VAL A 226 1.86 -2.83 37.54
N THR A 227 1.01 -1.99 38.10
CA THR A 227 0.12 -2.36 39.21
C THR A 227 -1.32 -2.34 38.66
N LEU A 228 -2.06 -3.42 38.88
CA LEU A 228 -3.49 -3.42 38.60
C LEU A 228 -4.23 -2.56 39.62
N PRO A 229 -5.23 -1.79 39.18
CA PRO A 229 -6.09 -1.09 40.13
C PRO A 229 -6.96 -2.08 40.92
N ASN A 230 -7.50 -1.62 42.05
CA ASN A 230 -8.58 -2.33 42.70
C ASN A 230 -9.86 -2.16 41.84
N TYR A 231 -10.44 -3.26 41.46
CA TYR A 231 -11.74 -3.30 40.79
C TYR A 231 -12.64 -4.29 41.50
N ILE A 232 -13.80 -3.83 41.82
CA ILE A 232 -14.85 -4.60 42.49
C ILE A 232 -15.97 -4.78 41.45
#